data_4bd84797b43060df789448d6ddcf4d1a
#
_entry.id   4bd84797b43060df789448d6ddcf4d1a
#
_cell.length_a   1.000
_cell.length_b   1.000
_cell.length_c   1.000
_cell.angle_alpha   90.00
_cell.angle_beta   90.00
_cell.angle_gamma   90.00
#
_symmetry.space_group_name_H-M   'P 1'
#
loop_
_entity.id
_entity.type
_entity.pdbx_description
1 polymer ?
#
loop_
_entity_poly.entity_id
_entity_poly.type
_entity_poly.pdbx_seq_one_letter_code
_entity_poly.pdbx_strand_id
1 'polypeptide(L)'
;MDLTDAVHFSARSPQGFRASLKGVACSVAVVIGISLSIAEASSSEASIDSNKSLKLLADKQLTKKQYSCHNQIVFKESTWKIDAVNGSHYGYYQMRNKHIKGKPYDYQFYMYWHYVSKRYGITKYDEPDYCKALHHLKTKGWQ
;
A
#
# COMPACT_ATOMS: atom_id res chain seq x y z
N MET A 1 -12.65 -2.67 36.88
CA MET A 1 -11.82 -1.57 36.33
C MET A 1 -12.08 -1.52 34.87
N ASP A 2 -13.05 -0.66 34.48
CA ASP A 2 -13.46 -0.46 33.08
C ASP A 2 -12.47 0.48 32.38
N LEU A 3 -11.98 0.07 31.23
CA LEU A 3 -11.25 0.91 30.30
C LEU A 3 -11.91 0.82 28.93
N THR A 4 -13.00 1.58 28.78
CA THR A 4 -13.58 1.97 27.49
C THR A 4 -13.08 3.37 27.16
N ASP A 5 -11.96 3.48 26.42
CA ASP A 5 -11.57 4.73 25.75
C ASP A 5 -11.78 4.57 24.25
N ALA A 6 -12.94 5.05 23.81
CA ALA A 6 -13.28 5.22 22.41
C ALA A 6 -12.58 6.48 21.88
N VAL A 7 -11.58 6.31 21.03
CA VAL A 7 -10.96 7.42 20.32
C VAL A 7 -11.87 7.85 19.18
N HIS A 8 -12.58 8.96 19.38
CA HIS A 8 -13.40 9.65 18.39
C HIS A 8 -12.49 10.33 17.36
N PHE A 9 -12.39 9.76 16.17
CA PHE A 9 -11.75 10.42 15.02
C PHE A 9 -12.80 11.26 14.30
N SER A 10 -12.76 12.59 14.53
CA SER A 10 -13.63 13.56 13.87
C SER A 10 -13.10 13.87 12.47
N ALA A 11 -13.77 13.36 11.45
CA ALA A 11 -13.50 13.69 10.06
C ALA A 11 -14.13 15.07 9.72
N ARG A 12 -13.29 16.07 9.43
CA ARG A 12 -13.71 17.36 8.87
C ARG A 12 -13.85 17.24 7.35
N SER A 13 -15.07 17.38 6.85
CA SER A 13 -15.38 17.58 5.43
C SER A 13 -14.90 18.93 4.92
N PRO A 14 -14.25 19.02 3.75
CA PRO A 14 -14.06 20.30 3.08
C PRO A 14 -15.30 20.69 2.27
N GLN A 15 -15.73 21.92 2.48
CA GLN A 15 -16.88 22.54 1.86
C GLN A 15 -16.67 22.81 0.36
N GLY A 16 -17.78 22.68 -0.39
CA GLY A 16 -17.82 22.76 -1.83
C GLY A 16 -17.53 24.13 -2.44
N PHE A 17 -16.84 24.10 -3.56
CA PHE A 17 -16.78 25.20 -4.50
C PHE A 17 -17.87 25.02 -5.57
N ARG A 18 -18.86 25.90 -5.55
CA ARG A 18 -19.83 26.05 -6.65
C ARG A 18 -19.20 26.95 -7.72
N ALA A 19 -18.88 26.38 -8.86
CA ALA A 19 -18.57 27.15 -10.07
C ALA A 19 -19.81 27.21 -10.95
N SER A 20 -20.30 28.46 -11.19
CA SER A 20 -21.39 28.80 -12.09
C SER A 20 -20.85 28.80 -13.53
N LEU A 21 -21.37 27.95 -14.39
CA LEU A 21 -21.11 27.97 -15.84
C LEU A 21 -22.32 28.59 -16.54
N LYS A 22 -22.14 29.83 -17.02
CA LYS A 22 -23.00 30.42 -18.06
C LYS A 22 -22.59 29.90 -19.43
N GLY A 23 -23.60 29.52 -20.22
CA GLY A 23 -23.45 28.86 -21.49
C GLY A 23 -22.81 29.69 -22.61
N VAL A 24 -22.22 28.97 -23.55
CA VAL A 24 -22.03 29.37 -24.94
C VAL A 24 -22.28 28.12 -25.82
N ALA A 25 -23.28 28.26 -26.67
CA ALA A 25 -23.53 27.32 -27.77
C ALA A 25 -22.54 27.60 -28.89
N CYS A 26 -21.93 26.58 -29.51
CA CYS A 26 -21.74 26.55 -30.95
C CYS A 26 -21.01 25.25 -31.40
N SER A 27 -21.59 24.68 -32.42
CA SER A 27 -20.98 23.97 -33.56
C SER A 27 -20.56 22.52 -33.39
N VAL A 28 -21.32 21.69 -34.11
CA VAL A 28 -21.06 20.31 -34.51
C VAL A 28 -19.76 20.22 -35.29
N ALA A 29 -18.80 19.47 -34.81
CA ALA A 29 -17.73 18.89 -35.62
C ALA A 29 -17.70 17.39 -35.39
N VAL A 30 -18.06 16.65 -36.40
CA VAL A 30 -17.86 15.19 -36.48
C VAL A 30 -16.37 14.95 -36.51
N VAL A 31 -15.82 14.33 -35.48
CA VAL A 31 -14.47 13.78 -35.50
C VAL A 31 -14.60 12.28 -35.25
N ILE A 32 -14.33 11.58 -36.34
CA ILE A 32 -14.18 10.12 -36.47
C ILE A 32 -13.15 9.63 -35.44
N GLY A 33 -13.49 8.51 -34.82
CA GLY A 33 -12.79 7.81 -33.77
C GLY A 33 -11.28 7.70 -33.86
N ILE A 34 -10.68 8.00 -32.74
CA ILE A 34 -9.49 7.29 -32.27
C ILE A 34 -9.76 7.00 -30.80
N SER A 35 -10.38 5.86 -30.53
CA SER A 35 -10.44 5.29 -29.20
C SER A 35 -9.06 4.69 -28.91
N LEU A 36 -8.11 5.52 -28.54
CA LEU A 36 -6.78 5.08 -28.12
C LEU A 36 -6.79 4.91 -26.60
N SER A 37 -6.73 3.69 -26.20
CA SER A 37 -6.29 3.06 -24.95
C SER A 37 -5.58 3.97 -23.93
N ILE A 38 -6.35 4.76 -23.17
CA ILE A 38 -5.82 5.56 -22.05
C ILE A 38 -5.78 4.74 -20.74
N ALA A 39 -6.27 3.50 -20.76
CA ALA A 39 -6.42 2.69 -19.54
C ALA A 39 -5.10 2.12 -18.98
N GLU A 40 -4.07 1.93 -19.79
CA GLU A 40 -2.81 1.31 -19.34
C GLU A 40 -1.84 2.28 -18.65
N ALA A 41 -1.83 3.55 -19.05
CA ALA A 41 -0.97 4.57 -18.45
C ALA A 41 -1.38 4.90 -17.00
N SER A 42 -2.68 4.91 -16.70
CA SER A 42 -3.20 5.24 -15.37
C SER A 42 -2.85 4.20 -14.30
N SER A 43 -2.79 2.93 -14.65
CA SER A 43 -2.46 1.87 -13.68
C SER A 43 -0.96 1.83 -13.32
N SER A 44 -0.09 2.18 -14.26
CA SER A 44 1.36 2.22 -14.01
C SER A 44 1.77 3.40 -13.13
N GLU A 45 1.19 4.57 -13.32
CA GLU A 45 1.44 5.76 -12.48
C GLU A 45 0.94 5.55 -11.05
N ALA A 46 -0.25 5.01 -10.86
CA ALA A 46 -0.79 4.69 -9.53
C ALA A 46 0.07 3.65 -8.78
N SER A 47 0.64 2.69 -9.48
CA SER A 47 1.55 1.70 -8.90
C SER A 47 2.90 2.31 -8.49
N ILE A 48 3.46 3.20 -9.31
CA ILE A 48 4.72 3.91 -9.00
C ILE A 48 4.54 4.81 -7.78
N ASP A 49 3.43 5.52 -7.69
CA ASP A 49 3.13 6.39 -6.54
C ASP A 49 2.93 5.57 -5.25
N SER A 50 2.24 4.44 -5.31
CA SER A 50 2.07 3.53 -4.18
C SER A 50 3.40 2.96 -3.68
N ASN A 51 4.33 2.62 -4.57
CA ASN A 51 5.66 2.12 -4.21
C ASN A 51 6.51 3.19 -3.52
N LYS A 52 6.48 4.42 -4.03
CA LYS A 52 7.13 5.57 -3.41
C LYS A 52 6.57 5.85 -2.02
N SER A 53 5.25 5.84 -1.90
CA SER A 53 4.54 6.06 -0.65
C SER A 53 4.84 4.99 0.39
N LEU A 54 4.87 3.70 0.00
CA LEU A 54 5.26 2.61 0.89
C LEU A 54 6.71 2.76 1.39
N LYS A 55 7.64 3.10 0.50
CA LYS A 55 9.04 3.33 0.88
C LYS A 55 9.19 4.48 1.86
N LEU A 56 8.49 5.60 1.63
CA LEU A 56 8.49 6.75 2.54
C LEU A 56 7.88 6.41 3.91
N LEU A 57 6.77 5.66 3.92
CA LEU A 57 6.16 5.19 5.17
C LEU A 57 7.12 4.30 5.95
N ALA A 58 7.71 3.30 5.30
CA ALA A 58 8.66 2.39 5.93
C ALA A 58 9.93 3.11 6.42
N ASP A 59 10.47 4.08 5.66
CA ASP A 59 11.65 4.86 6.07
C ASP A 59 11.39 5.73 7.31
N LYS A 60 10.14 6.21 7.49
CA LYS A 60 9.72 6.97 8.66
C LYS A 60 9.50 6.11 9.91
N GLN A 61 9.08 4.87 9.74
CA GLN A 61 8.66 3.99 10.82
C GLN A 61 9.77 3.04 11.30
N LEU A 62 10.80 2.82 10.50
CA LEU A 62 11.80 1.79 10.73
C LEU A 62 13.21 2.39 10.84
N THR A 63 14.06 1.77 11.64
CA THR A 63 15.50 2.04 11.57
C THR A 63 16.05 1.67 10.18
N LYS A 64 17.14 2.28 9.77
CA LYS A 64 17.76 2.02 8.45
C LYS A 64 18.03 0.54 8.20
N LYS A 65 18.40 -0.20 9.24
CA LYS A 65 18.63 -1.65 9.16
C LYS A 65 17.32 -2.39 8.85
N GLN A 66 16.26 -2.12 9.61
CA GLN A 66 14.96 -2.77 9.43
C GLN A 66 14.29 -2.35 8.11
N TYR A 67 14.44 -1.08 7.72
CA TYR A 67 14.00 -0.59 6.42
C TYR A 67 14.66 -1.35 5.24
N SER A 68 15.97 -1.58 5.31
CA SER A 68 16.67 -2.38 4.29
C SER A 68 16.14 -3.81 4.21
N CYS A 69 15.91 -4.45 5.36
CA CYS A 69 15.33 -5.80 5.41
C CYS A 69 13.90 -5.82 4.89
N HIS A 70 13.06 -4.85 5.26
CA HIS A 70 11.71 -4.68 4.77
C HIS A 70 11.67 -4.59 3.23
N ASN A 71 12.49 -3.72 2.63
CA ASN A 71 12.53 -3.53 1.19
C ASN A 71 12.92 -4.80 0.43
N GLN A 72 13.85 -5.59 0.98
CA GLN A 72 14.23 -6.88 0.41
C GLN A 72 13.08 -7.90 0.47
N ILE A 73 12.28 -7.88 1.54
CA ILE A 73 11.09 -8.74 1.65
C ILE A 73 10.09 -8.37 0.56
N VAL A 74 9.69 -7.09 0.47
CA VAL A 74 8.73 -6.64 -0.55
C VAL A 74 9.19 -6.99 -1.96
N PHE A 75 10.47 -6.79 -2.26
CA PHE A 75 11.02 -7.18 -3.56
C PHE A 75 10.91 -8.70 -3.82
N LYS A 76 11.25 -9.52 -2.84
CA LYS A 76 11.21 -10.99 -2.98
C LYS A 76 9.78 -11.54 -3.12
N GLU A 77 8.84 -10.96 -2.38
CA GLU A 77 7.45 -11.44 -2.34
C GLU A 77 6.63 -11.01 -3.56
N SER A 78 6.77 -9.78 -4.01
CA SER A 78 5.89 -9.22 -5.04
C SER A 78 6.60 -8.47 -6.16
N THR A 79 7.92 -8.29 -6.10
CA THR A 79 8.63 -7.35 -6.99
C THR A 79 7.98 -5.95 -6.99
N TRP A 80 7.56 -5.47 -5.81
CA TRP A 80 6.90 -4.17 -5.61
C TRP A 80 5.53 -4.04 -6.30
N LYS A 81 4.81 -5.14 -6.53
CA LYS A 81 3.45 -5.12 -7.07
C LYS A 81 2.43 -5.11 -5.94
N ILE A 82 1.71 -3.98 -5.79
CA ILE A 82 0.70 -3.78 -4.74
C ILE A 82 -0.46 -4.77 -4.83
N ASP A 83 -0.80 -5.18 -6.03
CA ASP A 83 -1.91 -6.07 -6.38
C ASP A 83 -1.47 -7.50 -6.72
N ALA A 84 -0.22 -7.85 -6.40
CA ALA A 84 0.30 -9.19 -6.66
C ALA A 84 -0.60 -10.27 -6.07
N VAL A 85 -0.85 -11.33 -6.85
CA VAL A 85 -1.64 -12.50 -6.44
C VAL A 85 -0.88 -13.77 -6.81
N ASN A 86 -0.69 -14.65 -5.83
CA ASN A 86 -0.14 -15.97 -6.04
C ASN A 86 -0.97 -16.99 -5.24
N GLY A 87 -1.90 -17.66 -5.92
CA GLY A 87 -2.87 -18.54 -5.27
C GLY A 87 -3.70 -17.79 -4.22
N SER A 88 -3.51 -18.15 -2.95
CA SER A 88 -4.21 -17.51 -1.81
C SER A 88 -3.39 -16.39 -1.14
N HIS A 89 -2.31 -15.93 -1.75
CA HIS A 89 -1.43 -14.89 -1.22
C HIS A 89 -1.59 -13.58 -2.00
N TYR A 90 -1.60 -12.44 -1.31
CA TYR A 90 -2.00 -11.14 -1.87
C TYR A 90 -1.06 -10.02 -1.45
N GLY A 91 -0.90 -9.07 -2.35
CA GLY A 91 -0.28 -7.77 -2.13
C GLY A 91 1.24 -7.79 -2.01
N TYR A 92 1.79 -6.70 -1.52
CA TYR A 92 3.24 -6.47 -1.40
C TYR A 92 3.99 -7.58 -0.64
N TYR A 93 3.36 -8.16 0.38
CA TYR A 93 3.97 -9.11 1.30
C TYR A 93 3.49 -10.54 1.10
N GLN A 94 2.72 -10.80 0.05
CA GLN A 94 2.13 -12.10 -0.25
C GLN A 94 1.51 -12.78 0.99
N MET A 95 0.70 -11.99 1.72
CA MET A 95 0.02 -12.50 2.91
C MET A 95 -1.13 -13.42 2.52
N ARG A 96 -1.24 -14.56 3.20
CA ARG A 96 -2.38 -15.49 3.05
C ARG A 96 -3.62 -14.93 3.77
N ASN A 97 -4.11 -13.80 3.27
CA ASN A 97 -5.27 -13.09 3.82
C ASN A 97 -6.03 -12.38 2.69
N LYS A 98 -7.22 -12.87 2.35
CA LYS A 98 -8.07 -12.29 1.29
C LYS A 98 -8.46 -10.82 1.50
N HIS A 99 -8.43 -10.35 2.75
CA HIS A 99 -8.74 -8.95 3.07
C HIS A 99 -7.64 -7.96 2.65
N ILE A 100 -6.46 -8.46 2.26
CA ILE A 100 -5.37 -7.64 1.70
C ILE A 100 -5.65 -7.26 0.24
N LYS A 101 -6.42 -8.08 -0.49
CA LYS A 101 -6.70 -7.86 -1.92
C LYS A 101 -7.33 -6.48 -2.15
N GLY A 102 -6.70 -5.66 -3.01
CA GLY A 102 -7.17 -4.32 -3.35
C GLY A 102 -7.03 -3.27 -2.24
N LYS A 103 -6.32 -3.57 -1.17
CA LYS A 103 -6.07 -2.61 -0.09
C LYS A 103 -4.88 -1.70 -0.42
N PRO A 104 -4.92 -0.42 0.04
CA PRO A 104 -3.83 0.52 -0.17
C PRO A 104 -2.56 0.11 0.57
N TYR A 105 -1.44 0.74 0.22
CA TYR A 105 -0.09 0.39 0.69
C TYR A 105 0.07 0.47 2.22
N ASP A 106 -0.54 1.46 2.85
CA ASP A 106 -0.49 1.68 4.30
C ASP A 106 -1.23 0.58 5.06
N TYR A 107 -2.42 0.18 4.61
CA TYR A 107 -3.14 -0.95 5.19
C TYR A 107 -2.30 -2.23 5.09
N GLN A 108 -1.71 -2.51 3.93
CA GLN A 108 -0.87 -3.69 3.75
C GLN A 108 0.38 -3.64 4.65
N PHE A 109 1.00 -2.45 4.79
CA PHE A 109 2.14 -2.23 5.67
C PHE A 109 1.82 -2.55 7.13
N TYR A 110 0.74 -1.99 7.69
CA TYR A 110 0.40 -2.22 9.09
C TYR A 110 -0.11 -3.64 9.38
N MET A 111 -0.77 -4.28 8.44
CA MET A 111 -1.13 -5.69 8.57
C MET A 111 0.12 -6.58 8.62
N TYR A 112 1.12 -6.28 7.78
CA TYR A 112 2.37 -7.02 7.79
C TYR A 112 3.26 -6.65 9.00
N TRP A 113 3.26 -5.40 9.46
CA TRP A 113 3.86 -4.98 10.74
C TRP A 113 3.37 -5.87 11.88
N HIS A 114 2.07 -6.02 12.01
CA HIS A 114 1.45 -6.86 13.03
C HIS A 114 1.89 -8.33 12.92
N TYR A 115 1.92 -8.85 11.70
CA TYR A 115 2.34 -10.22 11.45
C TYR A 115 3.80 -10.43 11.87
N VAL A 116 4.71 -9.57 11.45
CA VAL A 116 6.14 -9.67 11.79
C VAL A 116 6.37 -9.52 13.30
N SER A 117 5.71 -8.56 13.94
CA SER A 117 5.80 -8.37 15.40
C SER A 117 5.41 -9.63 16.18
N LYS A 118 4.31 -10.26 15.78
CA LYS A 118 3.82 -11.47 16.48
C LYS A 118 4.68 -12.70 16.20
N ARG A 119 5.19 -12.84 14.98
CA ARG A 119 5.90 -14.06 14.56
C ARG A 119 7.39 -14.02 14.81
N TYR A 120 8.01 -12.89 14.61
CA TYR A 120 9.47 -12.73 14.68
C TYR A 120 9.93 -11.85 15.85
N GLY A 121 8.99 -11.18 16.53
CA GLY A 121 9.24 -10.30 17.66
C GLY A 121 9.48 -8.85 17.25
N ILE A 122 9.79 -8.04 18.26
CA ILE A 122 10.13 -6.62 18.14
C ILE A 122 11.59 -6.39 18.52
N THR A 123 12.20 -5.37 17.96
CA THR A 123 13.57 -4.95 18.27
C THR A 123 13.60 -4.09 19.53
N LYS A 124 14.80 -3.76 20.02
CA LYS A 124 14.99 -2.81 21.14
C LYS A 124 14.52 -1.36 20.83
N TYR A 125 14.17 -1.07 19.59
CA TYR A 125 13.66 0.22 19.14
C TYR A 125 12.13 0.22 18.97
N ASP A 126 11.45 -0.79 19.50
CA ASP A 126 9.99 -0.96 19.45
C ASP A 126 9.43 -1.08 18.01
N GLU A 127 10.19 -1.64 17.12
CA GLU A 127 9.81 -1.92 15.72
C GLU A 127 9.86 -3.44 15.43
N PRO A 128 9.09 -3.97 14.47
CA PRO A 128 9.12 -5.38 14.12
C PRO A 128 10.50 -5.83 13.62
N ASP A 129 10.91 -7.04 13.95
CA ASP A 129 12.19 -7.59 13.47
C ASP A 129 12.07 -8.12 12.02
N TYR A 130 12.04 -7.19 11.06
CA TYR A 130 12.04 -7.51 9.64
C TYR A 130 13.29 -8.25 9.18
N CYS A 131 14.43 -8.05 9.85
CA CYS A 131 15.65 -8.73 9.48
C CYS A 131 15.59 -10.22 9.84
N LYS A 132 14.94 -10.56 10.96
CA LYS A 132 14.67 -11.95 11.33
C LYS A 132 13.66 -12.60 10.38
N ALA A 133 12.61 -11.85 9.99
CA ALA A 133 11.65 -12.29 8.98
C ALA A 133 12.34 -12.55 7.62
N LEU A 134 13.20 -11.62 7.16
CA LEU A 134 13.97 -11.79 5.94
C LEU A 134 14.91 -12.99 5.99
N HIS A 135 15.58 -13.22 7.12
CA HIS A 135 16.42 -14.40 7.31
C HIS A 135 15.61 -15.69 7.15
N HIS A 136 14.43 -15.74 7.79
CA HIS A 136 13.52 -16.89 7.65
C HIS A 136 13.08 -17.09 6.20
N LEU A 137 12.67 -16.01 5.51
CA LEU A 137 12.30 -16.07 4.09
C LEU A 137 13.44 -16.59 3.21
N LYS A 138 14.68 -16.15 3.45
CA LYS A 138 15.86 -16.59 2.69
C LYS A 138 16.22 -18.07 2.93
N THR A 139 15.99 -18.57 4.14
CA THR A 139 16.40 -19.93 4.53
C THR A 139 15.31 -20.97 4.31
N LYS A 140 14.04 -20.59 4.43
CA LYS A 140 12.90 -21.50 4.31
C LYS A 140 12.11 -21.32 3.01
N GLY A 141 12.28 -20.19 2.31
CA GLY A 141 11.55 -19.86 1.08
C GLY A 141 10.10 -19.42 1.29
N TRP A 142 9.67 -19.20 2.54
CA TRP A 142 8.33 -18.76 2.93
C TRP A 142 8.37 -17.98 4.25
N GLN A 143 7.24 -17.31 4.57
CA GLN A 143 7.05 -16.58 5.82
C GLN A 143 5.94 -17.13 6.70
#